data_395be37da62871ca8a0cc3347d78924c
#
_entry.id   395be37da62871ca8a0cc3347d78924c
#
_cell.length_a   1.000
_cell.length_b   1.000
_cell.length_c   1.000
_cell.angle_alpha   90.00
_cell.angle_beta   90.00
_cell.angle_gamma   90.00
#
_symmetry.space_group_name_H-M   'P 1'
#
loop_
_entity.id
_entity.type
_entity.pdbx_description
1 polymer ?
#
loop_
_entity_poly.entity_id
_entity_poly.type
_entity_poly.pdbx_seq_one_letter_code
_entity_poly.pdbx_strand_id
1 'polypeptide(L)'
;MAEIYSPDEKFLTQEFTLKRDELGDWLTDAMWEGLKDCFRAPICEEVVYEEKTVADRVVGFVRTLYVDPENNFVTFEGLFWPKYSSKTKEEWNNIKLSNVSFYVMEEKNPTKIPVSCFTV
;
A
#
# COMPACT_ATOMS: atom_id res chain seq x y z
N MET A 1 18.91 -13.18 -20.27
CA MET A 1 17.51 -13.12 -19.84
C MET A 1 16.96 -11.69 -19.90
N ALA A 2 17.48 -10.93 -20.80
CA ALA A 2 17.09 -9.53 -20.91
C ALA A 2 15.61 -9.33 -21.20
N GLU A 3 14.99 -10.28 -21.86
CA GLU A 3 13.57 -10.25 -22.22
C GLU A 3 12.63 -10.57 -21.06
N ILE A 4 13.17 -10.80 -19.86
CA ILE A 4 12.36 -11.10 -18.68
C ILE A 4 11.29 -10.04 -18.48
N TYR A 5 11.64 -8.81 -18.78
CA TYR A 5 10.75 -7.68 -18.63
C TYR A 5 10.62 -6.92 -19.94
N SER A 6 9.46 -7.01 -20.57
CA SER A 6 9.10 -5.97 -21.52
C SER A 6 8.63 -4.74 -20.74
N PRO A 7 8.69 -3.55 -21.29
CA PRO A 7 8.16 -2.37 -20.62
C PRO A 7 6.71 -2.51 -20.20
N ASP A 8 5.92 -3.23 -20.98
CA ASP A 8 4.49 -3.40 -20.73
C ASP A 8 4.19 -4.42 -19.62
N GLU A 9 5.11 -5.35 -19.38
CA GLU A 9 4.93 -6.41 -18.39
C GLU A 9 5.65 -6.13 -17.09
N LYS A 10 6.63 -5.24 -17.12
CA LYS A 10 7.51 -5.00 -15.98
C LYS A 10 6.77 -4.38 -14.81
N PHE A 11 5.91 -3.43 -15.09
CA PHE A 11 5.21 -2.66 -14.08
C PHE A 11 3.73 -2.59 -14.38
N LEU A 12 2.96 -2.59 -13.33
CA LEU A 12 1.55 -2.23 -13.36
C LEU A 12 1.37 -1.05 -12.41
N THR A 13 0.67 -0.02 -12.85
CA THR A 13 0.33 1.11 -11.98
C THR A 13 -1.15 1.08 -11.67
N GLN A 14 -1.49 1.42 -10.43
CA GLN A 14 -2.87 1.47 -9.97
C GLN A 14 -3.02 2.64 -9.02
N GLU A 15 -4.11 3.37 -9.18
CA GLU A 15 -4.39 4.51 -8.33
C GLU A 15 -5.36 4.11 -7.22
N PHE A 16 -5.09 4.57 -6.02
CA PHE A 16 -5.91 4.31 -4.84
C PHE A 16 -6.25 5.64 -4.16
N THR A 17 -7.49 5.75 -3.73
CA THR A 17 -7.93 6.89 -2.93
C THR A 17 -8.42 6.38 -1.58
N LEU A 18 -7.84 6.93 -0.51
CA LEU A 18 -8.23 6.58 0.85
C LEU A 18 -8.86 7.81 1.50
N LYS A 19 -10.10 7.66 1.93
CA LYS A 19 -10.82 8.70 2.64
C LYS A 19 -10.74 8.44 4.13
N ARG A 20 -10.44 9.48 4.90
CA ARG A 20 -10.24 9.33 6.35
C ARG A 20 -11.43 8.69 7.06
N ASP A 21 -12.63 9.12 6.73
CA ASP A 21 -13.87 8.62 7.35
C ASP A 21 -14.15 7.15 7.01
N GLU A 22 -13.61 6.63 5.90
CA GLU A 22 -13.78 5.24 5.50
C GLU A 22 -12.79 4.30 6.19
N LEU A 23 -11.72 4.83 6.77
CA LEU A 23 -10.67 4.02 7.40
C LEU A 23 -11.01 3.57 8.83
N GLY A 24 -12.04 4.16 9.42
CA GLY A 24 -12.52 3.75 10.74
C GLY A 24 -11.96 4.58 11.89
N ASP A 25 -12.57 4.39 13.06
CA ASP A 25 -12.28 5.18 14.26
C ASP A 25 -10.91 4.85 14.88
N TRP A 26 -10.32 3.72 14.50
CA TRP A 26 -8.99 3.33 14.99
C TRP A 26 -7.87 4.24 14.49
N LEU A 27 -8.13 4.99 13.40
CA LEU A 27 -7.13 5.85 12.79
C LEU A 27 -6.99 7.14 13.59
N THR A 28 -5.84 7.33 14.22
CA THR A 28 -5.53 8.55 14.96
C THR A 28 -5.08 9.66 14.02
N ASP A 29 -5.02 10.88 14.55
CA ASP A 29 -4.50 12.01 13.79
C ASP A 29 -3.04 11.78 13.37
N ALA A 30 -2.23 11.20 14.25
CA ALA A 30 -0.83 10.89 13.95
C ALA A 30 -0.69 9.85 12.84
N MET A 31 -1.56 8.85 12.81
CA MET A 31 -1.61 7.85 11.74
C MET A 31 -2.03 8.50 10.42
N TRP A 32 -3.03 9.37 10.47
CA TRP A 32 -3.46 10.09 9.27
C TRP A 32 -2.35 10.96 8.69
N GLU A 33 -1.62 11.66 9.55
CA GLU A 33 -0.46 12.45 9.12
C GLU A 33 0.64 11.56 8.52
N GLY A 34 0.85 10.37 9.09
CA GLY A 34 1.76 9.38 8.54
C GLY A 34 1.31 8.86 7.18
N LEU A 35 0.01 8.64 7.02
CA LEU A 35 -0.57 8.18 5.75
C LEU A 35 -0.41 9.24 4.65
N LYS A 36 -0.56 10.51 4.99
CA LYS A 36 -0.36 11.60 4.05
C LYS A 36 1.09 11.71 3.58
N ASP A 37 2.03 11.15 4.31
CA ASP A 37 3.47 11.22 4.04
C ASP A 37 4.07 9.84 3.76
N CYS A 38 3.33 8.97 3.11
CA CYS A 38 3.73 7.57 2.90
C CYS A 38 4.45 7.32 1.57
N PHE A 39 5.05 8.35 0.98
CA PHE A 39 5.79 8.21 -0.28
C PHE A 39 6.86 7.13 -0.16
N ARG A 40 6.89 6.21 -1.13
CA ARG A 40 7.78 5.06 -1.18
C ARG A 40 7.49 3.95 -0.16
N ALA A 41 6.38 4.02 0.54
CA ALA A 41 5.98 2.93 1.42
C ALA A 41 5.76 1.65 0.60
N PRO A 42 6.19 0.49 1.11
CA PRO A 42 6.02 -0.77 0.39
C PRO A 42 4.57 -1.22 0.33
N ILE A 43 4.24 -1.93 -0.74
CA ILE A 43 2.95 -2.58 -0.90
C ILE A 43 3.21 -4.08 -0.94
N CYS A 44 2.53 -4.81 -0.06
CA CYS A 44 2.78 -6.24 0.14
C CYS A 44 1.55 -7.07 -0.18
N GLU A 45 1.76 -8.34 -0.50
CA GLU A 45 0.71 -9.34 -0.49
C GLU A 45 1.02 -10.39 0.56
N GLU A 46 0.00 -10.99 1.12
CA GLU A 46 0.16 -12.07 2.07
C GLU A 46 0.53 -13.36 1.35
N VAL A 47 1.53 -14.05 1.85
CA VAL A 47 1.90 -15.38 1.39
C VAL A 47 1.24 -16.39 2.30
N VAL A 48 0.31 -17.18 1.74
CA VAL A 48 -0.46 -18.15 2.50
C VAL A 48 0.06 -19.57 2.20
N TYR A 49 0.31 -20.31 3.25
CA TYR A 49 0.70 -21.70 3.16
C TYR A 49 -0.12 -22.51 4.16
N GLU A 50 -0.79 -23.55 3.68
CA GLU A 50 -1.68 -24.38 4.50
C GLU A 50 -2.71 -23.55 5.28
N GLU A 51 -3.35 -22.60 4.60
CA GLU A 51 -4.38 -21.73 5.15
C GLU A 51 -3.89 -20.74 6.21
N LYS A 52 -2.57 -20.63 6.38
CA LYS A 52 -1.98 -19.68 7.32
C LYS A 52 -1.10 -18.67 6.58
N THR A 53 -1.19 -17.41 6.99
CA THR A 53 -0.26 -16.39 6.51
C THR A 53 1.09 -16.63 7.14
N VAL A 54 2.11 -16.91 6.32
CA VAL A 54 3.46 -17.21 6.79
C VAL A 54 4.45 -16.07 6.56
N ALA A 55 4.13 -15.18 5.64
CA ALA A 55 5.01 -14.06 5.30
C ALA A 55 4.24 -13.02 4.51
N ASP A 56 4.84 -11.84 4.39
CA ASP A 56 4.40 -10.82 3.46
C ASP A 56 5.45 -10.70 2.35
N ARG A 57 4.98 -10.53 1.14
CA ARG A 57 5.86 -10.36 -0.02
C ARG A 57 5.67 -8.94 -0.56
N VAL A 58 6.77 -8.20 -0.69
CA VAL A 58 6.71 -6.87 -1.30
C VAL A 58 6.47 -7.05 -2.80
N VAL A 59 5.40 -6.48 -3.29
CA VAL A 59 5.01 -6.56 -4.71
C VAL A 59 4.95 -5.19 -5.38
N GLY A 60 5.20 -4.14 -4.62
CA GLY A 60 5.19 -2.79 -5.16
C GLY A 60 5.48 -1.75 -4.09
N PHE A 61 5.32 -0.50 -4.46
CA PHE A 61 5.46 0.61 -3.53
C PHE A 61 4.70 1.84 -4.04
N VAL A 62 4.49 2.79 -3.15
CA VAL A 62 3.82 4.05 -3.48
C VAL A 62 4.77 4.94 -4.27
N ARG A 63 4.33 5.38 -5.44
CA ARG A 63 5.12 6.22 -6.34
C ARG A 63 4.76 7.70 -6.22
N THR A 64 3.48 7.99 -6.21
CA THR A 64 2.98 9.37 -6.24
C THR A 64 1.91 9.53 -5.18
N LEU A 65 1.84 10.71 -4.59
CA LEU A 65 0.86 11.01 -3.55
C LEU A 65 0.25 12.38 -3.81
N TYR A 66 -1.07 12.41 -3.78
CA TYR A 66 -1.85 13.64 -3.79
C TYR A 66 -2.69 13.70 -2.51
N VAL A 67 -2.64 14.80 -1.82
CA VAL A 67 -3.38 15.02 -0.58
C VAL A 67 -4.39 16.14 -0.80
N ASP A 68 -5.65 15.87 -0.45
CA ASP A 68 -6.68 16.90 -0.45
C ASP A 68 -7.01 17.26 1.00
N PRO A 69 -6.54 18.42 1.50
CA PRO A 69 -6.75 18.79 2.89
C PRO A 69 -8.18 19.17 3.21
N GLU A 70 -8.96 19.61 2.22
CA GLU A 70 -10.34 20.03 2.44
C GLU A 70 -11.31 18.86 2.55
N ASN A 71 -11.08 17.82 1.75
CA ASN A 71 -11.98 16.67 1.70
C ASN A 71 -11.48 15.47 2.49
N ASN A 72 -10.35 15.60 3.18
CA ASN A 72 -9.76 14.53 4.00
C ASN A 72 -9.57 13.23 3.25
N PHE A 73 -8.98 13.30 2.07
CA PHE A 73 -8.59 12.09 1.35
C PHE A 73 -7.16 12.18 0.82
N VAL A 74 -6.60 11.02 0.57
CA VAL A 74 -5.26 10.84 0.00
C VAL A 74 -5.39 9.93 -1.20
N THR A 75 -4.85 10.37 -2.33
CA THR A 75 -4.75 9.55 -3.53
C THR A 75 -3.28 9.27 -3.81
N PHE A 76 -2.96 8.01 -4.07
CA PHE A 76 -1.60 7.63 -4.43
C PHE A 76 -1.59 6.62 -5.57
N GLU A 77 -0.48 6.58 -6.28
CA GLU A 77 -0.25 5.62 -7.34
C GLU A 77 0.65 4.50 -6.80
N GLY A 78 0.15 3.29 -6.84
CA GLY A 78 0.96 2.11 -6.55
C GLY A 78 1.65 1.64 -7.80
N LEU A 79 2.94 1.36 -7.71
CA LEU A 79 3.73 0.74 -8.76
C LEU A 79 4.00 -0.70 -8.35
N PHE A 80 3.56 -1.64 -9.18
CA PHE A 80 3.58 -3.07 -8.84
C PHE A 80 4.45 -3.86 -9.81
N TRP A 81 4.98 -4.97 -9.32
CA TRP A 81 5.70 -5.96 -10.11
C TRP A 81 4.93 -7.28 -10.12
N PRO A 82 3.90 -7.42 -10.97
CA PRO A 82 3.03 -8.61 -10.96
C PRO A 82 3.77 -9.93 -11.14
N LYS A 83 4.90 -9.91 -11.81
CA LYS A 83 5.72 -11.10 -12.04
C LYS A 83 6.14 -11.81 -10.76
N TYR A 84 6.33 -11.06 -9.69
CA TYR A 84 6.78 -11.62 -8.42
C TYR A 84 5.63 -11.96 -7.48
N SER A 85 4.40 -11.79 -7.96
CA SER A 85 3.19 -12.05 -7.21
C SER A 85 2.59 -13.40 -7.60
N SER A 86 1.83 -13.98 -6.68
CA SER A 86 1.03 -15.16 -6.97
C SER A 86 -0.34 -14.81 -7.56
N LYS A 87 -0.68 -13.54 -7.62
CA LYS A 87 -1.96 -13.09 -8.17
C LYS A 87 -1.99 -13.23 -9.69
N THR A 88 -3.18 -13.56 -10.20
CA THR A 88 -3.41 -13.65 -11.65
C THR A 88 -3.52 -12.25 -12.25
N LYS A 89 -3.45 -12.17 -13.58
CA LYS A 89 -3.65 -10.92 -14.30
C LYS A 89 -5.03 -10.32 -14.01
N GLU A 90 -6.05 -11.16 -13.94
CA GLU A 90 -7.41 -10.73 -13.62
C GLU A 90 -7.49 -10.14 -12.21
N GLU A 91 -6.86 -10.79 -11.25
CA GLU A 91 -6.81 -10.28 -9.88
C GLU A 91 -6.10 -8.93 -9.82
N TRP A 92 -5.02 -8.75 -10.59
CA TRP A 92 -4.31 -7.47 -10.65
C TRP A 92 -5.17 -6.36 -11.25
N ASN A 93 -5.99 -6.68 -12.25
CA ASN A 93 -6.89 -5.69 -12.87
C ASN A 93 -7.96 -5.18 -11.90
N ASN A 94 -8.25 -5.95 -10.85
CA ASN A 94 -9.25 -5.61 -9.85
C ASN A 94 -8.62 -5.42 -8.48
N ILE A 95 -7.34 -5.08 -8.43
CA ILE A 95 -6.60 -4.98 -7.17
C ILE A 95 -7.18 -3.87 -6.28
N LYS A 96 -7.25 -4.16 -4.99
CA LYS A 96 -7.71 -3.21 -3.98
C LYS A 96 -6.83 -3.33 -2.75
N LEU A 97 -6.69 -2.23 -2.02
CA LEU A 97 -6.04 -2.26 -0.73
C LEU A 97 -6.94 -3.00 0.27
N SER A 98 -6.37 -3.97 0.97
CA SER A 98 -7.07 -4.70 2.01
C SER A 98 -6.72 -4.18 3.41
N ASN A 99 -5.55 -3.60 3.56
CA ASN A 99 -5.10 -3.10 4.86
C ASN A 99 -3.96 -2.09 4.71
N VAL A 100 -3.76 -1.30 5.76
CA VAL A 100 -2.61 -0.43 5.92
C VAL A 100 -2.04 -0.65 7.32
N SER A 101 -0.74 -0.84 7.40
CA SER A 101 -0.03 -1.07 8.66
C SER A 101 0.89 0.10 8.97
N PHE A 102 1.05 0.39 10.25
CA PHE A 102 1.87 1.48 10.74
C PHE A 102 2.98 0.94 11.65
N TYR A 103 4.08 1.67 11.73
CA TYR A 103 5.14 1.31 12.69
C TYR A 103 4.62 1.49 14.10
N VAL A 104 5.00 0.56 14.97
CA VAL A 104 4.71 0.69 16.39
C VAL A 104 5.64 1.76 16.97
N MET A 105 5.04 2.79 17.57
CA MET A 105 5.79 3.89 18.17
C MET A 105 5.71 3.78 19.70
N GLU A 106 6.86 3.89 20.35
CA GLU A 106 6.94 3.95 21.80
C GLU A 106 6.83 5.39 22.29
N GLU A 107 7.01 6.34 21.40
CA GLU A 107 6.90 7.75 21.72
C GLU A 107 5.48 8.12 22.12
N LYS A 108 5.37 8.84 23.23
CA LYS A 108 4.09 9.31 23.72
C LYS A 108 3.63 10.53 22.92
N ASN A 109 2.44 10.46 22.35
CA ASN A 109 1.84 11.53 21.54
C ASN A 109 2.69 11.94 20.33
N PRO A 110 3.06 11.02 19.44
CA PRO A 110 3.79 11.38 18.23
C PRO A 110 2.91 12.25 17.32
N THR A 111 3.53 13.17 16.59
CA THR A 111 2.82 13.99 15.61
C THR A 111 2.54 13.23 14.32
N LYS A 112 3.31 12.20 14.06
CA LYS A 112 3.21 11.39 12.85
C LYS A 112 3.63 9.97 13.15
N ILE A 113 2.85 9.00 12.70
CA ILE A 113 3.19 7.57 12.78
C ILE A 113 3.39 7.07 11.36
N PRO A 114 4.62 6.69 10.97
CA PRO A 114 4.87 6.26 9.60
C PRO A 114 4.13 4.99 9.21
N VAL A 115 3.73 4.92 7.95
CA VAL A 115 3.17 3.70 7.37
C VAL A 115 4.30 2.69 7.20
N SER A 116 4.09 1.46 7.67
CA SER A 116 5.05 0.38 7.48
C SER A 116 4.82 -0.35 6.16
N CYS A 117 3.57 -0.61 5.81
CA CYS A 117 3.22 -1.18 4.50
C CYS A 117 1.73 -1.06 4.23
N PHE A 118 1.41 -1.16 2.94
CA PHE A 118 0.06 -1.41 2.47
C PHE A 118 -0.06 -2.89 2.11
N THR A 119 -1.24 -3.46 2.23
CA THR A 119 -1.51 -4.84 1.84
C THR A 119 -2.60 -4.89 0.78
N VAL A 120 -2.37 -5.66 -0.25
CA VAL A 120 -3.32 -5.89 -1.34
C VAL A 120 -3.85 -7.30 -1.38
#